data_16f12df953b26d425671b30cadbc4bf9
#
_entry.id   16f12df953b26d425671b30cadbc4bf9
#
_cell.length_a   1.000
_cell.length_b   1.000
_cell.length_c   1.000
_cell.angle_alpha   90.00
_cell.angle_beta   90.00
_cell.angle_gamma   90.00
#
_symmetry.space_group_name_H-M   'P 1'
#
loop_
_entity.id
_entity.type
_entity.pdbx_description
1 polymer ?
#
loop_
_entity_poly.entity_id
_entity_poly.type
_entity_poly.pdbx_seq_one_letter_code
_entity_poly.pdbx_strand_id
1 'polypeptide(L)'
;MWSVVFGLLSSVTVMSGINIDDVERERERLMKEELDKMLGNDIVINDSEIKANDIIMRLKYDELDKGFAHPKSFNLTQHFFKYKDEVKKTKLFQLIHMMPKGAVLHAHDTGILCPDYVVKLTYMQDLYVCFEGDDLRLQFSKDTPKSTCGTKWQLMKDARDSSGNVEKFDADLRKHFTLVIDNPNEVYTDVNTVWQKFQKYFISSGALFTYKPVWEKYFYDTLKALKDDNVMYLEIRSVLPPLYDLEGNTYDSVDTAESYKKVVDQFKIDHPDFFGAKLIYAPLRMVDAKTVQQYINIALEIKRRLPDFLAGFDLVGQEDLGAPIKDFLPEFIAAGEELDYFFHAGETNWYGTSSDENLLDAILLNTKRIGHAFALAKHPILAEEVKKRKIALEINVISNVVLKLLDDVRNHPLAGFLAQDLPVVLSSDDPGVWEAEPLSHDFYVTFVGVASRHSDLRLLKKLALNSLYYNTYPHKDKLVHEFEIRWTRFIDSVVKHQW
;
A
#
# COMPACT_ATOMS: atom_id res chain seq x y z
N MET A 1 82.50 -25.11 17.55
CA MET A 1 81.32 -24.20 17.53
C MET A 1 80.79 -24.19 16.10
N TRP A 2 79.77 -24.89 15.84
CA TRP A 2 79.18 -25.07 14.53
C TRP A 2 77.93 -24.17 14.41
N SER A 3 77.98 -23.25 13.43
CA SER A 3 76.80 -22.45 13.08
C SER A 3 76.06 -23.15 11.94
N VAL A 4 74.85 -23.57 12.24
CA VAL A 4 73.89 -24.08 11.25
C VAL A 4 73.14 -22.90 10.64
N VAL A 5 73.33 -22.66 9.35
CA VAL A 5 72.54 -21.71 8.58
C VAL A 5 71.29 -22.43 8.07
N PHE A 6 70.13 -22.09 8.59
CA PHE A 6 68.82 -22.51 8.00
C PHE A 6 68.50 -21.58 6.83
N GLY A 7 68.53 -22.11 5.63
CA GLY A 7 68.02 -21.45 4.45
C GLY A 7 66.49 -21.54 4.45
N LEU A 8 65.83 -20.43 4.65
CA LEU A 8 64.40 -20.27 4.37
C LEU A 8 64.18 -20.21 2.83
N LEU A 9 63.77 -21.32 2.28
CA LEU A 9 63.15 -21.34 0.96
C LEU A 9 61.78 -20.71 1.08
N SER A 10 61.66 -19.42 0.78
CA SER A 10 60.36 -18.77 0.57
C SER A 10 59.80 -19.29 -0.77
N SER A 11 58.89 -20.21 -0.70
CA SER A 11 58.01 -20.53 -1.82
C SER A 11 57.21 -19.28 -2.22
N VAL A 12 57.68 -18.56 -3.19
CA VAL A 12 56.87 -17.57 -3.89
C VAL A 12 55.80 -18.35 -4.64
N THR A 13 54.64 -18.45 -4.06
CA THR A 13 53.43 -18.85 -4.79
C THR A 13 53.19 -17.77 -5.82
N VAL A 14 53.59 -18.04 -7.06
CA VAL A 14 53.21 -17.25 -8.23
C VAL A 14 51.69 -17.33 -8.24
N MET A 15 50.99 -16.25 -7.82
CA MET A 15 49.59 -16.09 -8.12
C MET A 15 49.48 -16.21 -9.64
N SER A 16 48.90 -17.30 -10.15
CA SER A 16 48.51 -17.42 -11.54
C SER A 16 47.73 -16.18 -11.91
N GLY A 17 48.22 -15.43 -12.88
CA GLY A 17 47.54 -14.20 -13.31
C GLY A 17 46.07 -14.51 -13.62
N ILE A 18 45.17 -13.71 -13.13
CA ILE A 18 43.75 -13.82 -13.46
C ILE A 18 43.64 -13.71 -14.98
N ASN A 19 43.16 -14.78 -15.63
CA ASN A 19 42.93 -14.78 -17.06
C ASN A 19 41.63 -14.04 -17.38
N ILE A 20 41.65 -13.14 -18.36
CA ILE A 20 40.48 -12.37 -18.78
C ILE A 20 39.31 -13.27 -19.18
N ASP A 21 39.56 -14.36 -19.91
CA ASP A 21 38.52 -15.28 -20.35
C ASP A 21 37.84 -16.02 -19.18
N ASP A 22 38.60 -16.28 -18.10
CA ASP A 22 38.06 -16.90 -16.90
C ASP A 22 37.16 -15.89 -16.13
N VAL A 23 37.57 -14.62 -16.08
CA VAL A 23 36.78 -13.55 -15.47
C VAL A 23 35.48 -13.30 -16.26
N GLU A 24 35.57 -13.25 -17.59
CA GLU A 24 34.40 -13.04 -18.45
C GLU A 24 33.38 -14.19 -18.29
N ARG A 25 33.85 -15.44 -18.32
CA ARG A 25 33.02 -16.63 -18.12
C ARG A 25 32.31 -16.62 -16.74
N GLU A 26 33.07 -16.32 -15.67
CA GLU A 26 32.54 -16.30 -14.32
C GLU A 26 31.57 -15.13 -14.13
N ARG A 27 31.86 -13.98 -14.75
CA ARG A 27 30.96 -12.82 -14.76
C ARG A 27 29.62 -13.16 -15.43
N GLU A 28 29.65 -13.80 -16.60
CA GLU A 28 28.44 -14.23 -17.29
C GLU A 28 27.63 -15.24 -16.47
N ARG A 29 28.32 -16.21 -15.83
CA ARG A 29 27.69 -17.18 -14.95
C ARG A 29 26.98 -16.51 -13.76
N LEU A 30 27.69 -15.65 -13.03
CA LEU A 30 27.13 -14.93 -11.87
C LEU A 30 25.99 -14.01 -12.27
N MET A 31 26.13 -13.27 -13.36
CA MET A 31 25.05 -12.41 -13.86
C MET A 31 23.80 -13.21 -14.21
N LYS A 32 23.96 -14.37 -14.84
CA LYS A 32 22.85 -15.25 -15.15
C LYS A 32 22.18 -15.79 -13.91
N GLU A 33 22.94 -16.26 -12.92
CA GLU A 33 22.39 -16.76 -11.64
C GLU A 33 21.64 -15.67 -10.86
N GLU A 34 22.15 -14.43 -10.84
CA GLU A 34 21.44 -13.29 -10.25
C GLU A 34 20.10 -13.01 -10.97
N LEU A 35 20.10 -13.00 -12.30
CA LEU A 35 18.88 -12.78 -13.08
C LEU A 35 17.89 -13.93 -12.89
N ASP A 36 18.34 -15.19 -12.96
CA ASP A 36 17.49 -16.37 -12.83
C ASP A 36 16.81 -16.45 -11.44
N LYS A 37 17.44 -15.86 -10.41
CA LYS A 37 16.91 -15.83 -9.04
C LYS A 37 15.87 -14.74 -8.80
N MET A 38 15.82 -13.73 -9.63
CA MET A 38 14.90 -12.57 -9.41
C MET A 38 13.43 -12.96 -9.50
N LEU A 39 12.60 -12.32 -8.68
CA LEU A 39 11.15 -12.49 -8.70
C LEU A 39 10.58 -12.31 -10.12
N GLY A 40 9.81 -13.30 -10.57
CA GLY A 40 9.15 -13.32 -11.87
C GLY A 40 9.90 -14.05 -12.96
N ASN A 41 11.17 -14.40 -12.78
CA ASN A 41 11.93 -15.13 -13.81
C ASN A 41 11.51 -16.59 -13.97
N ASP A 42 10.69 -17.11 -13.08
CA ASP A 42 10.00 -18.41 -13.21
C ASP A 42 8.82 -18.36 -14.21
N ILE A 43 8.38 -17.17 -14.63
CA ILE A 43 7.29 -17.02 -15.59
C ILE A 43 7.78 -17.24 -17.02
N VAL A 44 7.15 -18.19 -17.70
CA VAL A 44 7.35 -18.41 -19.14
C VAL A 44 6.36 -17.54 -19.91
N ILE A 45 6.88 -16.70 -20.80
CA ILE A 45 6.09 -15.82 -21.67
C ILE A 45 6.00 -16.39 -23.08
N ASN A 46 4.84 -16.22 -23.72
CA ASN A 46 4.58 -16.65 -25.10
C ASN A 46 5.01 -15.59 -26.14
N ASP A 47 4.92 -15.92 -27.44
CA ASP A 47 5.36 -15.04 -28.54
C ASP A 47 4.68 -13.65 -28.55
N SER A 48 3.42 -13.56 -28.16
CA SER A 48 2.72 -12.28 -28.07
C SER A 48 3.21 -11.47 -26.87
N GLU A 49 3.43 -12.12 -25.74
CA GLU A 49 4.01 -11.49 -24.54
C GLU A 49 5.45 -11.03 -24.80
N ILE A 50 6.26 -11.78 -25.58
CA ILE A 50 7.61 -11.34 -25.98
C ILE A 50 7.53 -10.04 -26.77
N LYS A 51 6.63 -9.93 -27.76
CA LYS A 51 6.44 -8.69 -28.53
C LYS A 51 5.98 -7.52 -27.66
N ALA A 52 5.06 -7.75 -26.73
CA ALA A 52 4.62 -6.74 -25.79
C ALA A 52 5.75 -6.32 -24.83
N ASN A 53 6.54 -7.29 -24.37
CA ASN A 53 7.72 -7.05 -23.55
C ASN A 53 8.73 -6.13 -24.24
N ASP A 54 9.04 -6.36 -25.53
CA ASP A 54 9.95 -5.52 -26.29
C ASP A 54 9.48 -4.06 -26.36
N ILE A 55 8.16 -3.84 -26.47
CA ILE A 55 7.58 -2.50 -26.45
C ILE A 55 7.72 -1.86 -25.09
N ILE A 56 7.32 -2.56 -24.02
CA ILE A 56 7.35 -2.09 -22.65
C ILE A 56 8.79 -1.79 -22.21
N MET A 57 9.72 -2.71 -22.49
CA MET A 57 11.11 -2.54 -22.11
C MET A 57 11.80 -1.41 -22.85
N ARG A 58 11.47 -1.16 -24.12
CA ARG A 58 11.97 0.02 -24.83
C ARG A 58 11.54 1.32 -24.13
N LEU A 59 10.27 1.44 -23.73
CA LEU A 59 9.79 2.61 -22.98
C LEU A 59 10.49 2.74 -21.63
N LYS A 60 10.67 1.64 -20.90
CA LYS A 60 11.39 1.62 -19.62
C LYS A 60 12.85 2.07 -19.80
N TYR A 61 13.54 1.52 -20.82
CA TYR A 61 14.93 1.89 -21.10
C TYR A 61 15.07 3.38 -21.47
N ASP A 62 14.16 3.90 -22.28
CA ASP A 62 14.14 5.32 -22.64
C ASP A 62 14.06 6.24 -21.41
N GLU A 63 13.26 5.87 -20.41
CA GLU A 63 13.16 6.63 -19.15
C GLU A 63 14.41 6.46 -18.28
N LEU A 64 14.90 5.24 -18.10
CA LEU A 64 16.08 4.96 -17.28
C LEU A 64 17.36 5.55 -17.87
N ASP A 65 17.56 5.48 -19.20
CA ASP A 65 18.76 6.00 -19.86
C ASP A 65 18.80 7.53 -19.81
N LYS A 66 17.66 8.19 -19.97
CA LYS A 66 17.55 9.64 -19.73
C LYS A 66 17.86 9.99 -18.28
N GLY A 67 17.30 9.22 -17.34
CA GLY A 67 17.56 9.40 -15.92
C GLY A 67 19.04 9.20 -15.56
N PHE A 68 19.67 8.18 -16.13
CA PHE A 68 21.09 7.89 -15.91
C PHE A 68 22.00 8.97 -16.49
N ALA A 69 21.70 9.45 -17.71
CA ALA A 69 22.45 10.52 -18.34
C ALA A 69 22.25 11.88 -17.65
N HIS A 70 21.09 12.12 -17.07
CA HIS A 70 20.70 13.38 -16.43
C HIS A 70 20.04 13.15 -15.07
N PRO A 71 20.78 12.71 -14.02
CA PRO A 71 20.21 12.30 -12.73
C PRO A 71 19.33 13.35 -12.05
N LYS A 72 19.62 14.64 -12.23
CA LYS A 72 18.83 15.74 -11.66
C LYS A 72 17.44 15.89 -12.28
N SER A 73 17.22 15.35 -13.47
CA SER A 73 15.94 15.39 -14.18
C SER A 73 15.17 14.05 -14.09
N PHE A 74 15.70 13.06 -13.39
CA PHE A 74 15.02 11.81 -13.16
C PHE A 74 13.95 11.98 -12.06
N ASN A 75 12.70 12.01 -12.47
CA ASN A 75 11.56 12.33 -11.60
C ASN A 75 11.53 11.49 -10.31
N LEU A 76 11.82 10.19 -10.41
CA LEU A 76 11.71 9.24 -9.28
C LEU A 76 12.77 9.43 -8.18
N THR A 77 13.75 10.34 -8.35
CA THR A 77 14.68 10.73 -7.28
C THR A 77 14.13 11.87 -6.41
N GLN A 78 12.95 12.39 -6.75
CA GLN A 78 12.31 13.46 -6.03
C GLN A 78 11.20 12.90 -5.14
N HIS A 79 10.68 13.73 -4.23
CA HIS A 79 9.47 13.39 -3.47
C HIS A 79 8.29 13.14 -4.42
N PHE A 80 7.45 12.13 -4.13
CA PHE A 80 6.34 11.70 -4.97
C PHE A 80 5.43 12.85 -5.44
N PHE A 81 5.17 13.83 -4.59
CA PHE A 81 4.31 14.99 -4.91
C PHE A 81 4.83 15.83 -6.08
N LYS A 82 6.12 15.77 -6.38
CA LYS A 82 6.72 16.54 -7.48
C LYS A 82 6.50 15.93 -8.85
N TYR A 83 6.25 14.61 -8.90
CA TYR A 83 6.20 13.92 -10.19
C TYR A 83 4.90 13.12 -10.43
N LYS A 84 4.03 12.98 -9.45
CA LYS A 84 2.80 12.17 -9.53
C LYS A 84 1.95 12.46 -10.78
N ASP A 85 1.83 13.72 -11.17
CA ASP A 85 1.05 14.12 -12.35
C ASP A 85 1.85 14.03 -13.66
N GLU A 86 3.17 14.20 -13.61
CA GLU A 86 4.03 14.09 -14.77
C GLU A 86 4.16 12.65 -15.27
N VAL A 87 4.25 11.68 -14.35
CA VAL A 87 4.36 10.28 -14.76
C VAL A 87 3.09 9.76 -15.42
N LYS A 88 1.91 10.30 -15.07
CA LYS A 88 0.64 9.98 -15.75
C LYS A 88 0.68 10.27 -17.26
N LYS A 89 1.51 11.21 -17.69
CA LYS A 89 1.65 11.61 -19.11
C LYS A 89 2.57 10.68 -19.88
N THR A 90 3.33 9.81 -19.20
CA THR A 90 4.25 8.90 -19.88
C THR A 90 3.50 7.72 -20.50
N LYS A 91 4.00 7.26 -21.65
CA LYS A 91 3.41 6.10 -22.35
C LYS A 91 3.50 4.82 -21.50
N LEU A 92 4.58 4.68 -20.75
CA LEU A 92 4.76 3.51 -19.87
C LEU A 92 3.73 3.51 -18.74
N PHE A 93 3.43 4.67 -18.14
CA PHE A 93 2.37 4.75 -17.13
C PHE A 93 1.00 4.40 -17.72
N GLN A 94 0.68 4.90 -18.92
CA GLN A 94 -0.58 4.58 -19.59
C GLN A 94 -0.74 3.08 -19.84
N LEU A 95 0.33 2.39 -20.25
CA LEU A 95 0.33 0.92 -20.38
C LEU A 95 0.12 0.22 -19.03
N ILE A 96 0.81 0.67 -17.98
CA ILE A 96 0.65 0.11 -16.63
C ILE A 96 -0.78 0.36 -16.10
N HIS A 97 -1.37 1.51 -16.39
CA HIS A 97 -2.76 1.82 -16.01
C HIS A 97 -3.75 0.86 -16.68
N MET A 98 -3.53 0.50 -17.95
CA MET A 98 -4.38 -0.47 -18.68
C MET A 98 -4.16 -1.92 -18.24
N MET A 99 -3.04 -2.24 -17.61
CA MET A 99 -2.67 -3.59 -17.21
C MET A 99 -3.60 -4.11 -16.10
N PRO A 100 -4.09 -5.38 -16.18
CA PRO A 100 -4.77 -6.01 -15.04
C PRO A 100 -3.77 -6.19 -13.89
N LYS A 101 -4.14 -5.68 -12.70
CA LYS A 101 -3.25 -5.60 -11.54
C LYS A 101 -3.51 -6.67 -10.47
N GLY A 102 -4.51 -7.55 -10.71
CA GLY A 102 -4.90 -8.56 -9.73
C GLY A 102 -5.72 -7.96 -8.59
N ALA A 103 -5.23 -8.02 -7.38
CA ALA A 103 -5.93 -7.58 -6.17
C ALA A 103 -5.15 -6.53 -5.39
N VAL A 104 -5.86 -5.69 -4.63
CA VAL A 104 -5.29 -4.86 -3.56
C VAL A 104 -5.49 -5.59 -2.23
N LEU A 105 -4.42 -5.86 -1.52
CA LEU A 105 -4.44 -6.61 -0.26
C LEU A 105 -4.06 -5.77 0.95
N HIS A 106 -3.62 -4.51 0.73
CA HIS A 106 -3.30 -3.55 1.76
C HIS A 106 -3.76 -2.15 1.32
N ALA A 107 -4.90 -1.73 1.82
CA ALA A 107 -5.39 -0.37 1.68
C ALA A 107 -6.34 -0.04 2.83
N HIS A 108 -6.41 1.24 3.20
CA HIS A 108 -7.27 1.74 4.28
C HIS A 108 -8.51 2.41 3.70
N ASP A 109 -9.65 2.13 4.31
CA ASP A 109 -10.98 2.41 3.78
C ASP A 109 -11.23 3.86 3.39
N THR A 110 -10.80 4.81 4.22
CA THR A 110 -11.05 6.24 4.03
C THR A 110 -9.91 6.98 3.34
N GLY A 111 -8.86 6.26 2.91
CA GLY A 111 -7.66 6.80 2.27
C GLY A 111 -7.55 6.58 0.76
N ILE A 112 -8.56 6.00 0.09
CA ILE A 112 -8.42 5.58 -1.32
C ILE A 112 -8.83 6.65 -2.32
N LEU A 113 -9.93 7.38 -2.05
CA LEU A 113 -10.40 8.40 -2.99
C LEU A 113 -9.73 9.75 -2.77
N CYS A 114 -9.47 10.45 -3.86
CA CYS A 114 -8.72 11.70 -3.87
C CYS A 114 -9.43 12.84 -3.09
N PRO A 115 -8.70 13.89 -2.67
CA PRO A 115 -9.25 15.00 -1.89
C PRO A 115 -10.41 15.72 -2.58
N ASP A 116 -10.40 15.81 -3.92
CA ASP A 116 -11.49 16.43 -4.67
C ASP A 116 -12.81 15.67 -4.51
N TYR A 117 -12.74 14.34 -4.38
CA TYR A 117 -13.90 13.54 -4.03
C TYR A 117 -14.40 13.83 -2.61
N VAL A 118 -13.49 13.96 -1.64
CA VAL A 118 -13.85 14.30 -0.24
C VAL A 118 -14.49 15.69 -0.17
N VAL A 119 -13.95 16.69 -0.88
CA VAL A 119 -14.58 18.02 -1.01
C VAL A 119 -15.98 17.89 -1.62
N LYS A 120 -16.18 17.05 -2.64
CA LYS A 120 -17.51 16.80 -3.24
C LYS A 120 -18.52 16.26 -2.22
N LEU A 121 -18.10 15.42 -1.26
CA LEU A 121 -18.98 14.95 -0.19
C LEU A 121 -19.48 16.09 0.70
N THR A 122 -18.73 17.18 0.83
CA THR A 122 -19.13 18.35 1.63
C THR A 122 -20.25 19.18 0.99
N TYR A 123 -20.70 18.83 -0.21
CA TYR A 123 -21.89 19.41 -0.84
C TYR A 123 -23.19 18.69 -0.48
N MET A 124 -23.11 17.60 0.29
CA MET A 124 -24.32 16.92 0.79
C MET A 124 -25.09 17.82 1.75
N GLN A 125 -26.43 17.68 1.74
CA GLN A 125 -27.34 18.44 2.59
C GLN A 125 -27.10 18.09 4.07
N ASP A 126 -27.50 19.00 4.96
CA ASP A 126 -27.45 18.85 6.42
C ASP A 126 -26.04 18.71 7.00
N LEU A 127 -24.99 19.04 6.23
CA LEU A 127 -23.63 19.12 6.73
C LEU A 127 -23.37 20.48 7.37
N TYR A 128 -22.94 20.47 8.61
CA TYR A 128 -22.48 21.65 9.35
C TYR A 128 -20.94 21.66 9.40
N VAL A 129 -20.39 22.87 9.38
CA VAL A 129 -18.96 23.15 9.52
C VAL A 129 -18.72 24.14 10.67
N CYS A 130 -17.61 23.92 11.36
CA CYS A 130 -17.08 24.85 12.33
C CYS A 130 -15.54 24.82 12.27
N PHE A 131 -14.92 26.01 12.39
CA PHE A 131 -13.48 26.16 12.42
C PHE A 131 -13.00 26.45 13.85
N GLU A 132 -11.99 25.71 14.30
CA GLU A 132 -11.36 25.87 15.62
C GLU A 132 -9.85 26.10 15.40
N GLY A 133 -9.49 27.38 15.18
CA GLY A 133 -8.18 27.74 14.67
C GLY A 133 -7.98 27.18 13.23
N ASP A 134 -6.92 26.38 13.06
CA ASP A 134 -6.64 25.68 11.78
C ASP A 134 -7.33 24.31 11.68
N ASP A 135 -8.08 23.89 12.70
CA ASP A 135 -8.76 22.60 12.70
C ASP A 135 -10.19 22.75 12.15
N LEU A 136 -10.58 21.76 11.34
CA LEU A 136 -11.89 21.65 10.73
C LEU A 136 -12.75 20.65 11.52
N ARG A 137 -13.96 21.08 11.91
CA ARG A 137 -14.99 20.19 12.46
C ARG A 137 -16.17 20.12 11.54
N LEU A 138 -16.64 18.93 11.28
CA LEU A 138 -17.76 18.61 10.40
C LEU A 138 -18.78 17.76 11.15
N GLN A 139 -20.07 17.93 10.87
CA GLN A 139 -21.12 17.08 11.42
C GLN A 139 -22.38 17.14 10.56
N PHE A 140 -22.92 15.99 10.20
CA PHE A 140 -24.27 15.93 9.65
C PHE A 140 -25.30 16.01 10.76
N SER A 141 -26.29 16.89 10.63
CA SER A 141 -27.35 17.10 11.65
C SER A 141 -28.58 17.76 11.04
N LYS A 142 -29.77 17.38 11.50
CA LYS A 142 -31.04 18.09 11.13
C LYS A 142 -31.08 19.51 11.65
N ASP A 143 -30.55 19.70 12.85
CA ASP A 143 -30.51 21.00 13.54
C ASP A 143 -29.06 21.41 13.78
N THR A 144 -28.83 22.69 14.10
CA THR A 144 -27.49 23.19 14.47
C THR A 144 -26.89 22.34 15.59
N PRO A 145 -25.67 21.76 15.40
CA PRO A 145 -25.03 20.94 16.42
C PRO A 145 -24.88 21.69 17.77
N LYS A 146 -25.10 20.97 18.87
CA LYS A 146 -25.04 21.54 20.23
C LYS A 146 -23.63 21.47 20.84
N SER A 147 -22.72 20.72 20.25
CA SER A 147 -21.33 20.64 20.71
C SER A 147 -20.64 22.00 20.58
N THR A 148 -19.82 22.34 21.59
CA THR A 148 -19.03 23.56 21.55
C THR A 148 -17.99 23.50 20.45
N CYS A 149 -17.79 24.61 19.75
CA CYS A 149 -16.74 24.76 18.75
C CYS A 149 -16.20 26.21 18.83
N GLY A 150 -14.96 26.42 18.41
CA GLY A 150 -14.28 27.71 18.51
C GLY A 150 -14.98 28.86 17.77
N THR A 151 -15.65 28.57 16.66
CA THR A 151 -16.59 29.48 15.98
C THR A 151 -18.03 28.99 16.16
N LYS A 152 -18.97 29.59 15.45
CA LYS A 152 -20.36 29.06 15.41
C LYS A 152 -20.45 27.98 14.33
N TRP A 153 -21.22 26.94 14.62
CA TRP A 153 -21.65 25.98 13.60
C TRP A 153 -22.47 26.70 12.53
N GLN A 154 -22.16 26.44 11.27
CA GLN A 154 -22.87 26.94 10.10
C GLN A 154 -23.16 25.77 9.16
N LEU A 155 -24.27 25.83 8.43
CA LEU A 155 -24.44 24.92 7.31
C LEU A 155 -23.26 25.10 6.33
N MET A 156 -22.67 24.02 5.88
CA MET A 156 -21.54 24.05 4.93
C MET A 156 -21.90 24.84 3.66
N LYS A 157 -23.15 24.69 3.19
CA LYS A 157 -23.67 25.47 2.08
C LYS A 157 -23.63 26.97 2.35
N ASP A 158 -24.12 27.41 3.50
CA ASP A 158 -24.16 28.84 3.86
C ASP A 158 -22.76 29.42 4.08
N ALA A 159 -21.86 28.65 4.69
CA ALA A 159 -20.45 29.02 4.86
C ALA A 159 -19.77 29.23 3.48
N ARG A 160 -20.04 28.32 2.55
CA ARG A 160 -19.52 28.38 1.18
C ARG A 160 -20.10 29.57 0.41
N ASP A 161 -21.42 29.75 0.43
CA ASP A 161 -22.12 30.85 -0.27
C ASP A 161 -21.70 32.23 0.27
N SER A 162 -21.49 32.37 1.58
CA SER A 162 -21.07 33.60 2.23
C SER A 162 -19.58 33.93 2.11
N SER A 163 -18.76 33.01 1.62
CA SER A 163 -17.29 33.19 1.48
C SER A 163 -16.90 34.25 0.41
N GLY A 164 -17.82 34.61 -0.46
CA GLY A 164 -17.58 35.51 -1.58
C GLY A 164 -16.77 34.91 -2.74
N ASN A 165 -16.12 33.75 -2.52
CA ASN A 165 -15.38 33.01 -3.54
C ASN A 165 -15.41 31.51 -3.23
N VAL A 166 -16.33 30.80 -3.87
CA VAL A 166 -16.55 29.36 -3.67
C VAL A 166 -15.31 28.54 -4.04
N GLU A 167 -14.65 28.87 -5.15
CA GLU A 167 -13.46 28.14 -5.61
C GLU A 167 -12.32 28.23 -4.59
N LYS A 168 -12.10 29.43 -4.04
CA LYS A 168 -11.10 29.63 -2.99
C LYS A 168 -11.48 28.89 -1.71
N PHE A 169 -12.75 28.93 -1.32
CA PHE A 169 -13.24 28.22 -0.14
C PHE A 169 -13.00 26.71 -0.26
N ASP A 170 -13.36 26.12 -1.41
CA ASP A 170 -13.16 24.70 -1.66
C ASP A 170 -11.67 24.33 -1.79
N ALA A 171 -10.84 25.19 -2.35
CA ALA A 171 -9.39 24.99 -2.38
C ALA A 171 -8.77 25.04 -0.98
N ASP A 172 -9.25 25.93 -0.10
CA ASP A 172 -8.80 25.98 1.29
C ASP A 172 -9.32 24.76 2.08
N LEU A 173 -10.56 24.34 1.88
CA LEU A 173 -11.14 23.14 2.48
C LEU A 173 -10.37 21.86 2.06
N ARG A 174 -10.00 21.77 0.78
CA ARG A 174 -9.24 20.65 0.23
C ARG A 174 -7.91 20.39 0.95
N LYS A 175 -7.25 21.43 1.47
CA LYS A 175 -5.99 21.32 2.22
C LYS A 175 -6.10 20.48 3.50
N HIS A 176 -7.31 20.33 4.05
CA HIS A 176 -7.55 19.45 5.19
C HIS A 176 -7.64 17.97 4.81
N PHE A 177 -7.76 17.68 3.51
CA PHE A 177 -8.01 16.33 2.99
C PHE A 177 -6.87 15.79 2.12
N THR A 178 -5.67 16.34 2.24
CA THR A 178 -4.49 15.88 1.49
C THR A 178 -3.19 16.10 2.28
N LEU A 179 -2.20 15.24 2.01
CA LEU A 179 -0.81 15.48 2.43
C LEU A 179 -0.01 16.25 1.37
N VAL A 180 -0.55 16.40 0.16
CA VAL A 180 0.18 17.03 -0.96
C VAL A 180 0.39 18.51 -0.69
N ILE A 181 1.66 18.92 -0.72
CA ILE A 181 2.12 20.31 -0.55
C ILE A 181 3.28 20.60 -1.49
N ASP A 182 3.53 21.90 -1.73
CA ASP A 182 4.57 22.32 -2.69
C ASP A 182 5.98 22.00 -2.23
N ASN A 183 6.26 22.10 -0.94
CA ASN A 183 7.61 21.93 -0.37
C ASN A 183 7.64 20.81 0.68
N PRO A 184 7.41 19.53 0.29
CA PRO A 184 7.29 18.44 1.25
C PRO A 184 8.56 18.22 2.09
N ASN A 185 9.74 18.37 1.52
CA ASN A 185 10.99 18.16 2.25
C ASN A 185 11.33 19.26 3.27
N GLU A 186 10.72 20.45 3.14
CA GLU A 186 10.87 21.53 4.09
C GLU A 186 9.88 21.42 5.26
N VAL A 187 8.69 20.88 5.01
CA VAL A 187 7.60 20.78 5.97
C VAL A 187 7.61 19.42 6.67
N TYR A 188 7.79 18.35 5.93
CA TYR A 188 7.87 16.98 6.45
C TYR A 188 9.34 16.61 6.68
N THR A 189 9.89 17.11 7.78
CA THR A 189 11.33 16.98 8.08
C THR A 189 11.70 15.58 8.59
N ASP A 190 10.75 14.88 9.16
CA ASP A 190 10.94 13.56 9.76
C ASP A 190 9.63 12.75 9.81
N VAL A 191 9.74 11.47 10.16
CA VAL A 191 8.62 10.52 10.28
C VAL A 191 7.51 11.06 11.20
N ASN A 192 7.84 11.59 12.38
CA ASN A 192 6.83 12.03 13.33
C ASN A 192 6.05 13.26 12.83
N THR A 193 6.75 14.19 12.17
CA THR A 193 6.12 15.39 11.60
C THR A 193 5.10 15.03 10.52
N VAL A 194 5.43 14.13 9.60
CA VAL A 194 4.49 13.71 8.55
C VAL A 194 3.33 12.89 9.13
N TRP A 195 3.61 11.99 10.09
CA TRP A 195 2.57 11.21 10.75
C TRP A 195 1.56 12.07 11.52
N GLN A 196 1.98 13.15 12.19
CA GLN A 196 1.07 14.10 12.83
C GLN A 196 0.11 14.73 11.81
N LYS A 197 0.61 15.10 10.62
CA LYS A 197 -0.23 15.65 9.56
C LYS A 197 -1.14 14.58 8.96
N PHE A 198 -0.65 13.36 8.81
CA PHE A 198 -1.41 12.21 8.30
C PHE A 198 -2.58 11.86 9.25
N GLN A 199 -2.34 11.85 10.56
CA GLN A 199 -3.41 11.65 11.55
C GLN A 199 -4.46 12.77 11.50
N LYS A 200 -4.04 14.04 11.27
CA LYS A 200 -4.99 15.16 11.11
C LYS A 200 -5.93 14.96 9.92
N TYR A 201 -5.48 14.34 8.83
CA TYR A 201 -6.35 13.98 7.73
C TYR A 201 -7.53 13.11 8.20
N PHE A 202 -7.25 12.02 8.93
CA PHE A 202 -8.30 11.12 9.42
C PHE A 202 -9.20 11.79 10.46
N ILE A 203 -8.67 12.67 11.30
CA ILE A 203 -9.47 13.44 12.26
C ILE A 203 -10.42 14.40 11.52
N SER A 204 -9.93 15.14 10.53
CA SER A 204 -10.71 16.13 9.78
C SER A 204 -11.77 15.48 8.89
N SER A 205 -11.42 14.38 8.21
CA SER A 205 -12.33 13.66 7.32
C SER A 205 -13.25 12.69 8.05
N GLY A 206 -12.83 12.16 9.20
CA GLY A 206 -13.54 11.12 9.96
C GLY A 206 -15.00 11.48 10.29
N ALA A 207 -15.27 12.74 10.60
CA ALA A 207 -16.62 13.20 10.86
C ALA A 207 -17.57 13.08 9.65
N LEU A 208 -17.05 13.14 8.41
CA LEU A 208 -17.84 12.84 7.21
C LEU A 208 -18.18 11.35 7.15
N PHE A 209 -17.19 10.52 7.45
CA PHE A 209 -17.27 9.06 7.29
C PHE A 209 -18.04 8.36 8.41
N THR A 210 -18.33 9.02 9.54
CA THR A 210 -19.23 8.46 10.56
C THR A 210 -20.71 8.61 10.23
N TYR A 211 -21.07 9.41 9.21
CA TYR A 211 -22.43 9.46 8.68
C TYR A 211 -22.67 8.31 7.70
N LYS A 212 -23.58 7.39 8.05
CA LYS A 212 -23.80 6.13 7.33
C LYS A 212 -24.02 6.28 5.81
N PRO A 213 -24.82 7.25 5.31
CA PRO A 213 -24.98 7.43 3.86
C PRO A 213 -23.69 7.83 3.14
N VAL A 214 -22.81 8.62 3.79
CA VAL A 214 -21.48 8.95 3.25
C VAL A 214 -20.59 7.72 3.24
N TRP A 215 -20.58 6.95 4.34
CA TRP A 215 -19.81 5.72 4.46
C TRP A 215 -20.10 4.73 3.32
N GLU A 216 -21.40 4.40 3.14
CA GLU A 216 -21.83 3.46 2.10
C GLU A 216 -21.50 3.97 0.69
N LYS A 217 -21.73 5.27 0.43
CA LYS A 217 -21.43 5.90 -0.86
C LYS A 217 -19.94 5.93 -1.15
N TYR A 218 -19.12 6.35 -0.18
CA TYR A 218 -17.66 6.44 -0.35
C TYR A 218 -17.09 5.05 -0.67
N PHE A 219 -17.52 4.01 0.04
CA PHE A 219 -17.01 2.67 -0.20
C PHE A 219 -17.46 2.11 -1.55
N TYR A 220 -18.68 2.39 -1.97
CA TYR A 220 -19.12 2.01 -3.34
C TYR A 220 -18.25 2.66 -4.41
N ASP A 221 -17.98 3.96 -4.29
CA ASP A 221 -17.15 4.70 -5.24
C ASP A 221 -15.67 4.29 -5.14
N THR A 222 -15.19 3.85 -3.97
CA THR A 222 -13.86 3.21 -3.79
C THR A 222 -13.74 1.93 -4.61
N LEU A 223 -14.72 1.03 -4.53
CA LEU A 223 -14.72 -0.21 -5.33
C LEU A 223 -14.72 0.12 -6.84
N LYS A 224 -15.46 1.19 -7.22
CA LYS A 224 -15.47 1.66 -8.61
C LYS A 224 -14.11 2.18 -9.05
N ALA A 225 -13.44 3.01 -8.25
CA ALA A 225 -12.11 3.54 -8.58
C ALA A 225 -11.07 2.42 -8.72
N LEU A 226 -11.09 1.42 -7.85
CA LEU A 226 -10.23 0.24 -7.94
C LEU A 226 -10.50 -0.56 -9.24
N LYS A 227 -11.77 -0.78 -9.56
CA LYS A 227 -12.16 -1.46 -10.80
C LYS A 227 -11.71 -0.67 -12.04
N ASP A 228 -11.86 0.65 -12.03
CA ASP A 228 -11.44 1.54 -13.12
C ASP A 228 -9.90 1.53 -13.28
N ASP A 229 -9.15 1.27 -12.21
CA ASP A 229 -7.68 1.04 -12.23
C ASP A 229 -7.29 -0.44 -12.48
N ASN A 230 -8.21 -1.25 -13.02
CA ASN A 230 -8.01 -2.66 -13.39
C ASN A 230 -7.64 -3.58 -12.22
N VAL A 231 -8.11 -3.27 -11.02
CA VAL A 231 -8.11 -4.16 -9.86
C VAL A 231 -9.37 -5.05 -9.90
N MET A 232 -9.24 -6.30 -9.49
CA MET A 232 -10.29 -7.32 -9.61
C MET A 232 -10.91 -7.70 -8.27
N TYR A 233 -10.18 -7.50 -7.15
CA TYR A 233 -10.56 -7.92 -5.80
C TYR A 233 -9.84 -7.06 -4.76
N LEU A 234 -10.47 -6.89 -3.59
CA LEU A 234 -9.98 -6.03 -2.52
C LEU A 234 -9.99 -6.75 -1.17
N GLU A 235 -8.96 -6.55 -0.36
CA GLU A 235 -9.00 -6.77 1.09
C GLU A 235 -8.74 -5.45 1.79
N ILE A 236 -9.80 -4.87 2.38
CA ILE A 236 -9.79 -3.52 2.92
C ILE A 236 -9.59 -3.53 4.44
N ARG A 237 -8.70 -2.68 4.93
CA ARG A 237 -8.53 -2.41 6.35
C ARG A 237 -9.48 -1.31 6.80
N SER A 238 -10.13 -1.52 7.95
CA SER A 238 -11.02 -0.55 8.56
C SER A 238 -10.91 -0.59 10.08
N VAL A 239 -10.95 0.60 10.69
CA VAL A 239 -11.10 0.74 12.14
C VAL A 239 -12.54 0.49 12.59
N LEU A 240 -13.50 0.39 11.69
CA LEU A 240 -14.93 0.20 11.91
C LEU A 240 -15.50 1.23 12.93
N PRO A 241 -15.51 2.52 12.60
CA PRO A 241 -16.05 3.53 13.50
C PRO A 241 -17.56 3.31 13.70
N PRO A 242 -18.11 3.65 14.87
CA PRO A 242 -19.56 3.69 15.02
C PRO A 242 -20.17 4.70 14.05
N LEU A 243 -21.23 4.29 13.37
CA LEU A 243 -21.96 5.14 12.42
C LEU A 243 -23.24 5.69 13.03
N TYR A 244 -23.78 6.74 12.41
CA TYR A 244 -25.09 7.31 12.75
C TYR A 244 -25.86 7.73 11.49
N ASP A 245 -27.18 7.92 11.64
CA ASP A 245 -28.02 8.57 10.66
C ASP A 245 -28.76 9.78 11.24
N LEU A 246 -29.50 10.51 10.41
CA LEU A 246 -30.29 11.66 10.85
C LEU A 246 -31.66 11.27 11.46
N GLU A 247 -32.03 10.02 11.45
CA GLU A 247 -33.23 9.48 12.12
C GLU A 247 -33.00 9.19 13.61
N GLY A 248 -31.73 9.31 14.07
CA GLY A 248 -31.31 9.10 15.44
C GLY A 248 -30.82 7.69 15.75
N ASN A 249 -30.63 6.87 14.72
CA ASN A 249 -30.05 5.55 14.90
C ASN A 249 -28.53 5.64 15.01
N THR A 250 -27.95 4.74 15.80
CA THR A 250 -26.51 4.51 15.92
C THR A 250 -26.19 3.06 15.57
N TYR A 251 -25.04 2.85 14.96
CA TYR A 251 -24.58 1.57 14.44
C TYR A 251 -23.21 1.28 15.05
N ASP A 252 -23.04 0.13 15.67
CA ASP A 252 -21.76 -0.24 16.26
C ASP A 252 -20.77 -0.75 15.19
N SER A 253 -19.58 -1.18 15.61
CA SER A 253 -18.53 -1.66 14.69
C SER A 253 -18.98 -2.91 13.90
N VAL A 254 -19.83 -3.75 14.47
CA VAL A 254 -20.35 -4.95 13.78
C VAL A 254 -21.37 -4.53 12.72
N ASP A 255 -22.25 -3.59 13.05
CA ASP A 255 -23.21 -3.02 12.08
C ASP A 255 -22.48 -2.28 10.95
N THR A 256 -21.33 -1.64 11.25
CA THR A 256 -20.47 -1.01 10.23
C THR A 256 -19.90 -2.05 9.28
N ALA A 257 -19.46 -3.20 9.78
CA ALA A 257 -19.02 -4.32 8.95
C ALA A 257 -20.17 -4.87 8.07
N GLU A 258 -21.39 -4.95 8.60
CA GLU A 258 -22.58 -5.33 7.82
C GLU A 258 -22.89 -4.32 6.71
N SER A 259 -22.69 -3.01 6.96
CA SER A 259 -22.82 -1.97 5.92
C SER A 259 -21.82 -2.17 4.78
N TYR A 260 -20.57 -2.51 5.09
CA TYR A 260 -19.60 -2.86 4.05
C TYR A 260 -20.04 -4.05 3.21
N LYS A 261 -20.46 -5.14 3.88
CA LYS A 261 -20.93 -6.36 3.19
C LYS A 261 -22.08 -6.06 2.24
N LYS A 262 -23.05 -5.26 2.68
CA LYS A 262 -24.18 -4.81 1.86
C LYS A 262 -23.73 -4.06 0.61
N VAL A 263 -22.76 -3.13 0.76
CA VAL A 263 -22.20 -2.36 -0.38
C VAL A 263 -21.47 -3.27 -1.35
N VAL A 264 -20.67 -4.23 -0.86
CA VAL A 264 -19.96 -5.21 -1.70
C VAL A 264 -20.95 -6.05 -2.49
N ASP A 265 -22.03 -6.52 -1.85
CA ASP A 265 -23.03 -7.34 -2.52
C ASP A 265 -23.75 -6.57 -3.63
N GLN A 266 -24.12 -5.30 -3.37
CA GLN A 266 -24.72 -4.44 -4.39
C GLN A 266 -23.74 -4.18 -5.52
N PHE A 267 -22.49 -3.84 -5.21
CA PHE A 267 -21.46 -3.57 -6.22
C PHE A 267 -21.22 -4.76 -7.16
N LYS A 268 -21.23 -5.99 -6.61
CA LYS A 268 -21.10 -7.22 -7.42
C LYS A 268 -22.30 -7.47 -8.34
N ILE A 269 -23.49 -7.03 -7.96
CA ILE A 269 -24.68 -7.09 -8.84
C ILE A 269 -24.49 -6.12 -10.00
N ASP A 270 -24.05 -4.88 -9.71
CA ASP A 270 -23.88 -3.83 -10.71
C ASP A 270 -22.65 -4.07 -11.61
N HIS A 271 -21.63 -4.76 -11.06
CA HIS A 271 -20.34 -5.04 -11.70
C HIS A 271 -19.93 -6.52 -11.53
N PRO A 272 -20.55 -7.45 -12.27
CA PRO A 272 -20.32 -8.89 -12.10
C PRO A 272 -18.90 -9.35 -12.48
N ASP A 273 -18.13 -8.49 -13.13
CA ASP A 273 -16.73 -8.69 -13.47
C ASP A 273 -15.74 -8.29 -12.34
N PHE A 274 -16.26 -7.76 -11.21
CA PHE A 274 -15.48 -7.49 -10.00
C PHE A 274 -15.77 -8.58 -8.95
N PHE A 275 -14.73 -9.21 -8.41
CA PHE A 275 -14.87 -10.40 -7.56
C PHE A 275 -15.30 -10.07 -6.13
N GLY A 276 -15.34 -8.79 -5.77
CA GLY A 276 -15.80 -8.32 -4.48
C GLY A 276 -14.66 -7.88 -3.56
N ALA A 277 -15.00 -7.78 -2.27
CA ALA A 277 -14.04 -7.42 -1.24
C ALA A 277 -14.24 -8.22 0.03
N LYS A 278 -13.19 -8.30 0.87
CA LYS A 278 -13.24 -8.78 2.26
C LYS A 278 -12.68 -7.71 3.20
N LEU A 279 -13.05 -7.83 4.45
CA LEU A 279 -12.67 -6.92 5.52
C LEU A 279 -11.52 -7.49 6.34
N ILE A 280 -10.52 -6.67 6.63
CA ILE A 280 -9.56 -6.86 7.71
C ILE A 280 -9.93 -5.84 8.79
N TYR A 281 -10.36 -6.30 9.98
CA TYR A 281 -10.61 -5.40 11.08
C TYR A 281 -9.29 -4.92 11.65
N ALA A 282 -9.04 -3.62 11.58
CA ALA A 282 -7.73 -3.02 11.81
C ALA A 282 -7.83 -1.81 12.75
N PRO A 283 -8.10 -2.01 14.06
CA PRO A 283 -8.17 -0.94 15.04
C PRO A 283 -6.79 -0.38 15.42
N LEU A 284 -6.80 0.76 16.13
CA LEU A 284 -5.58 1.48 16.50
C LEU A 284 -4.73 0.71 17.53
N ARG A 285 -3.39 0.71 17.35
CA ARG A 285 -2.44 0.06 18.24
C ARG A 285 -2.05 0.84 19.49
N MET A 286 -2.38 2.12 19.58
CA MET A 286 -2.05 2.97 20.74
C MET A 286 -3.06 2.76 21.90
N VAL A 287 -3.14 1.53 22.40
CA VAL A 287 -4.12 1.10 23.41
C VAL A 287 -3.49 0.09 24.36
N ASP A 288 -4.21 -0.24 25.44
CA ASP A 288 -3.82 -1.30 26.39
C ASP A 288 -4.34 -2.69 25.97
N ALA A 289 -3.82 -3.74 26.61
CA ALA A 289 -4.22 -5.12 26.35
C ALA A 289 -5.71 -5.40 26.57
N LYS A 290 -6.34 -4.71 27.53
CA LYS A 290 -7.78 -4.84 27.77
C LYS A 290 -8.58 -4.34 26.58
N THR A 291 -8.15 -3.25 25.95
CA THR A 291 -8.79 -2.70 24.75
C THR A 291 -8.56 -3.63 23.55
N VAL A 292 -7.35 -4.22 23.41
CA VAL A 292 -7.08 -5.23 22.37
C VAL A 292 -7.99 -6.44 22.53
N GLN A 293 -8.22 -6.92 23.77
CA GLN A 293 -9.19 -7.99 24.00
C GLN A 293 -10.61 -7.62 23.55
N GLN A 294 -11.03 -6.36 23.73
CA GLN A 294 -12.33 -5.90 23.22
C GLN A 294 -12.36 -5.92 21.68
N TYR A 295 -11.28 -5.49 21.02
CA TYR A 295 -11.16 -5.56 19.57
C TYR A 295 -11.24 -7.00 19.04
N ILE A 296 -10.56 -7.94 19.71
CA ILE A 296 -10.65 -9.37 19.37
C ILE A 296 -12.09 -9.87 19.50
N ASN A 297 -12.80 -9.51 20.57
CA ASN A 297 -14.19 -9.91 20.76
C ASN A 297 -15.10 -9.36 19.63
N ILE A 298 -14.87 -8.12 19.19
CA ILE A 298 -15.56 -7.53 18.04
C ILE A 298 -15.24 -8.33 16.75
N ALA A 299 -13.97 -8.64 16.50
CA ALA A 299 -13.56 -9.42 15.34
C ALA A 299 -14.22 -10.81 15.31
N LEU A 300 -14.28 -11.49 16.45
CA LEU A 300 -14.94 -12.79 16.59
C LEU A 300 -16.45 -12.68 16.36
N GLU A 301 -17.11 -11.63 16.85
CA GLU A 301 -18.52 -11.39 16.57
C GLU A 301 -18.78 -11.09 15.09
N ILE A 302 -17.92 -10.28 14.43
CA ILE A 302 -18.01 -10.05 12.98
C ILE A 302 -17.84 -11.39 12.23
N LYS A 303 -16.85 -12.22 12.61
CA LYS A 303 -16.64 -13.52 11.98
C LYS A 303 -17.85 -14.44 12.14
N ARG A 304 -18.49 -14.42 13.31
CA ARG A 304 -19.69 -15.20 13.59
C ARG A 304 -20.88 -14.77 12.71
N ARG A 305 -21.09 -13.44 12.52
CA ARG A 305 -22.20 -12.90 11.71
C ARG A 305 -21.89 -12.92 10.21
N LEU A 306 -20.64 -12.69 9.84
CA LEU A 306 -20.17 -12.53 8.46
C LEU A 306 -18.97 -13.44 8.16
N PRO A 307 -19.12 -14.78 8.27
CA PRO A 307 -17.99 -15.73 8.24
C PRO A 307 -17.20 -15.69 6.92
N ASP A 308 -17.85 -15.36 5.81
CA ASP A 308 -17.22 -15.28 4.49
C ASP A 308 -16.66 -13.89 4.16
N PHE A 309 -16.92 -12.89 5.01
CA PHE A 309 -16.56 -11.50 4.75
C PHE A 309 -15.34 -11.03 5.54
N LEU A 310 -15.19 -11.42 6.80
CA LEU A 310 -14.00 -11.12 7.58
C LEU A 310 -12.81 -11.94 7.04
N ALA A 311 -11.77 -11.27 6.55
CA ALA A 311 -10.49 -11.88 6.18
C ALA A 311 -9.64 -12.16 7.44
N GLY A 312 -9.58 -11.20 8.36
CA GLY A 312 -8.85 -11.34 9.61
C GLY A 312 -8.68 -10.02 10.36
N PHE A 313 -7.59 -9.94 11.13
CA PHE A 313 -7.32 -8.88 12.09
C PHE A 313 -5.94 -8.26 11.88
N ASP A 314 -5.81 -6.96 12.19
CA ASP A 314 -4.59 -6.19 12.19
C ASP A 314 -4.60 -5.13 13.29
N LEU A 315 -3.48 -4.44 13.52
CA LEU A 315 -3.36 -3.24 14.33
C LEU A 315 -2.68 -2.13 13.52
N VAL A 316 -3.29 -0.94 13.49
CA VAL A 316 -2.83 0.20 12.68
C VAL A 316 -2.41 1.42 13.48
N GLY A 317 -1.80 2.38 12.81
CA GLY A 317 -1.24 3.60 13.38
C GLY A 317 0.29 3.56 13.40
N GLN A 318 0.92 4.71 13.64
CA GLN A 318 2.39 4.84 13.60
C GLN A 318 3.06 3.79 14.48
N GLU A 319 3.85 2.92 13.88
CA GLU A 319 4.42 1.76 14.57
C GLU A 319 5.47 2.17 15.62
N ASP A 320 6.30 3.18 15.30
CA ASP A 320 7.35 3.68 16.18
C ASP A 320 6.85 4.26 17.52
N LEU A 321 5.62 4.77 17.55
CA LEU A 321 5.00 5.36 18.74
C LEU A 321 3.88 4.48 19.32
N GLY A 322 3.51 3.42 18.63
CA GLY A 322 2.46 2.49 19.03
C GLY A 322 2.94 1.42 20.00
N ALA A 323 2.00 0.71 20.63
CA ALA A 323 2.31 -0.45 21.41
C ALA A 323 2.78 -1.61 20.50
N PRO A 324 3.88 -2.29 20.85
CA PRO A 324 4.40 -3.41 20.06
C PRO A 324 3.50 -4.66 20.19
N ILE A 325 3.53 -5.52 19.17
CA ILE A 325 2.73 -6.76 19.13
C ILE A 325 2.98 -7.63 20.35
N LYS A 326 4.22 -7.68 20.84
CA LYS A 326 4.62 -8.48 22.01
C LYS A 326 3.82 -8.16 23.28
N ASP A 327 3.32 -6.93 23.42
CA ASP A 327 2.55 -6.53 24.61
C ASP A 327 1.16 -7.17 24.64
N PHE A 328 0.72 -7.77 23.52
CA PHE A 328 -0.61 -8.37 23.32
C PHE A 328 -0.55 -9.87 22.96
N LEU A 329 0.61 -10.51 23.14
CA LEU A 329 0.78 -11.93 22.81
C LEU A 329 -0.24 -12.85 23.48
N PRO A 330 -0.61 -12.68 24.76
CA PRO A 330 -1.60 -13.54 25.41
C PRO A 330 -2.96 -13.49 24.67
N GLU A 331 -3.42 -12.30 24.28
CA GLU A 331 -4.69 -12.07 23.62
C GLU A 331 -4.67 -12.67 22.20
N PHE A 332 -3.60 -12.45 21.45
CA PHE A 332 -3.46 -12.98 20.09
C PHE A 332 -3.28 -14.49 20.06
N ILE A 333 -2.54 -15.08 20.98
CA ILE A 333 -2.39 -16.54 21.09
C ILE A 333 -3.73 -17.19 21.40
N ALA A 334 -4.51 -16.60 22.32
CA ALA A 334 -5.82 -17.12 22.69
C ALA A 334 -6.83 -17.10 21.53
N ALA A 335 -6.73 -16.11 20.65
CA ALA A 335 -7.64 -15.96 19.49
C ALA A 335 -7.09 -16.60 18.19
N GLY A 336 -5.84 -17.04 18.16
CA GLY A 336 -5.13 -17.43 16.93
C GLY A 336 -5.68 -18.67 16.20
N GLU A 337 -6.49 -19.51 16.86
CA GLU A 337 -7.19 -20.60 16.18
C GLU A 337 -8.45 -20.13 15.44
N GLU A 338 -9.00 -18.99 15.85
CA GLU A 338 -10.24 -18.47 15.29
C GLU A 338 -10.01 -17.29 14.32
N LEU A 339 -8.91 -16.51 14.48
CA LEU A 339 -8.62 -15.33 13.66
C LEU A 339 -7.33 -15.50 12.86
N ASP A 340 -7.38 -15.17 11.57
CA ASP A 340 -6.17 -14.95 10.77
C ASP A 340 -5.62 -13.53 11.02
N TYR A 341 -4.29 -13.39 11.01
CA TYR A 341 -3.61 -12.11 11.22
C TYR A 341 -2.95 -11.59 9.94
N PHE A 342 -2.95 -10.25 9.80
CA PHE A 342 -2.37 -9.51 8.68
C PHE A 342 -1.64 -8.26 9.19
N PHE A 343 -0.74 -8.45 10.18
CA PHE A 343 -0.17 -7.35 10.94
C PHE A 343 0.68 -6.40 10.12
N HIS A 344 0.51 -5.08 10.37
CA HIS A 344 1.56 -4.12 10.12
C HIS A 344 2.74 -4.47 11.03
N ALA A 345 3.91 -4.73 10.45
CA ALA A 345 5.11 -5.04 11.20
C ALA A 345 6.37 -4.59 10.45
N GLY A 346 7.24 -3.88 11.16
CA GLY A 346 8.50 -3.36 10.64
C GLY A 346 8.32 -2.15 9.72
N GLU A 347 7.26 -1.36 9.87
CA GLU A 347 7.12 -0.06 9.21
C GLU A 347 7.97 0.99 9.92
N THR A 348 9.28 0.80 9.89
CA THR A 348 10.25 1.63 10.59
C THR A 348 11.60 1.63 9.89
N ASN A 349 12.33 2.75 10.01
CA ASN A 349 13.77 2.78 9.69
C ASN A 349 14.69 2.49 10.87
N TRP A 350 14.16 2.23 12.05
CA TRP A 350 14.96 1.81 13.18
C TRP A 350 15.40 0.34 13.07
N TYR A 351 16.40 -0.02 13.85
CA TYR A 351 16.94 -1.38 13.95
C TYR A 351 17.28 -1.71 15.40
N GLY A 352 16.78 -2.84 15.89
CA GLY A 352 16.93 -3.26 17.30
C GLY A 352 16.01 -2.48 18.24
N THR A 353 14.80 -2.13 17.77
CA THR A 353 13.74 -1.50 18.55
C THR A 353 12.51 -2.40 18.62
N SER A 354 11.55 -2.04 19.46
CA SER A 354 10.29 -2.79 19.54
C SER A 354 9.48 -2.74 18.23
N SER A 355 9.68 -1.71 17.38
CA SER A 355 8.98 -1.57 16.10
C SER A 355 9.46 -2.60 15.08
N ASP A 356 10.78 -2.74 14.88
CA ASP A 356 11.29 -3.75 13.94
C ASP A 356 11.19 -5.17 14.48
N GLU A 357 11.21 -5.37 15.82
CA GLU A 357 10.94 -6.64 16.47
C GLU A 357 9.50 -7.15 16.27
N ASN A 358 8.53 -6.28 15.95
CA ASN A 358 7.17 -6.71 15.56
C ASN A 358 7.17 -7.70 14.39
N LEU A 359 8.19 -7.67 13.51
CA LEU A 359 8.38 -8.68 12.46
C LEU A 359 8.52 -10.09 13.02
N LEU A 360 9.28 -10.25 14.11
CA LEU A 360 9.46 -11.53 14.80
C LEU A 360 8.12 -12.00 15.36
N ASP A 361 7.42 -11.13 16.09
CA ASP A 361 6.16 -11.47 16.74
C ASP A 361 5.07 -11.83 15.71
N ALA A 362 4.96 -11.08 14.63
CA ALA A 362 4.04 -11.38 13.54
C ALA A 362 4.30 -12.76 12.91
N ILE A 363 5.58 -13.10 12.65
CA ILE A 363 5.97 -14.43 12.12
C ILE A 363 5.62 -15.54 13.10
N LEU A 364 5.88 -15.33 14.41
CA LEU A 364 5.58 -16.33 15.45
C LEU A 364 4.09 -16.54 15.67
N LEU A 365 3.27 -15.49 15.49
CA LEU A 365 1.81 -15.56 15.51
C LEU A 365 1.19 -16.12 14.21
N ASN A 366 2.01 -16.63 13.29
CA ASN A 366 1.59 -17.19 12.01
C ASN A 366 0.74 -16.23 11.15
N THR A 367 1.13 -14.95 11.12
CA THR A 367 0.49 -13.97 10.23
C THR A 367 0.47 -14.49 8.79
N LYS A 368 -0.61 -14.23 8.07
CA LYS A 368 -0.74 -14.68 6.67
C LYS A 368 0.06 -13.80 5.71
N ARG A 369 0.12 -12.51 6.01
CA ARG A 369 0.91 -11.51 5.30
C ARG A 369 1.42 -10.49 6.32
N ILE A 370 2.46 -9.75 5.94
CA ILE A 370 3.05 -8.69 6.75
C ILE A 370 2.90 -7.37 6.01
N GLY A 371 2.23 -6.40 6.63
CA GLY A 371 2.12 -5.04 6.14
C GLY A 371 3.46 -4.32 6.20
N HIS A 372 3.85 -3.64 5.11
CA HIS A 372 5.08 -2.90 4.86
C HIS A 372 6.36 -3.72 4.91
N ALA A 373 6.65 -4.40 6.01
CA ALA A 373 7.87 -5.19 6.21
C ALA A 373 9.17 -4.44 5.86
N PHE A 374 9.18 -3.10 5.98
CA PHE A 374 10.28 -2.24 5.52
C PHE A 374 11.61 -2.59 6.21
N ALA A 375 11.59 -2.83 7.51
CA ALA A 375 12.77 -3.19 8.29
C ALA A 375 13.29 -4.61 8.04
N LEU A 376 12.53 -5.48 7.34
CA LEU A 376 12.90 -6.90 7.12
C LEU A 376 14.26 -7.07 6.42
N ALA A 377 14.67 -6.10 5.59
CA ALA A 377 15.99 -6.10 4.95
C ALA A 377 17.17 -6.13 5.95
N LYS A 378 16.94 -5.75 7.21
CA LYS A 378 17.93 -5.77 8.29
C LYS A 378 17.96 -7.09 9.05
N HIS A 379 17.01 -8.00 8.79
CA HIS A 379 16.78 -9.24 9.51
C HIS A 379 16.89 -10.47 8.57
N PRO A 380 18.09 -10.89 8.17
CA PRO A 380 18.26 -11.96 7.19
C PRO A 380 17.61 -13.29 7.60
N ILE A 381 17.68 -13.64 8.90
CA ILE A 381 17.05 -14.88 9.39
C ILE A 381 15.52 -14.79 9.33
N LEU A 382 14.93 -13.64 9.65
CA LEU A 382 13.48 -13.45 9.52
C LEU A 382 13.05 -13.47 8.04
N ALA A 383 13.86 -12.95 7.15
CA ALA A 383 13.61 -13.02 5.68
C ALA A 383 13.61 -14.48 5.18
N GLU A 384 14.51 -15.34 5.70
CA GLU A 384 14.51 -16.77 5.40
C GLU A 384 13.24 -17.46 5.94
N GLU A 385 12.81 -17.14 7.17
CA GLU A 385 11.57 -17.69 7.75
C GLU A 385 10.32 -17.22 6.95
N VAL A 386 10.26 -15.95 6.54
CA VAL A 386 9.20 -15.41 5.67
C VAL A 386 9.10 -16.23 4.37
N LYS A 387 10.24 -16.45 3.70
CA LYS A 387 10.28 -17.23 2.45
C LYS A 387 9.87 -18.68 2.69
N LYS A 388 10.40 -19.32 3.71
CA LYS A 388 10.10 -20.71 4.09
C LYS A 388 8.63 -20.93 4.43
N ARG A 389 8.03 -20.01 5.18
CA ARG A 389 6.61 -20.07 5.58
C ARG A 389 5.66 -19.52 4.52
N LYS A 390 6.19 -18.97 3.42
CA LYS A 390 5.42 -18.33 2.34
C LYS A 390 4.52 -17.21 2.84
N ILE A 391 5.00 -16.40 3.78
CA ILE A 391 4.32 -15.20 4.28
C ILE A 391 4.55 -14.10 3.25
N ALA A 392 3.48 -13.55 2.66
CA ALA A 392 3.63 -12.49 1.68
C ALA A 392 3.89 -11.13 2.34
N LEU A 393 4.73 -10.31 1.69
CA LEU A 393 5.06 -8.95 2.09
C LEU A 393 4.18 -7.99 1.32
N GLU A 394 3.32 -7.25 2.02
CA GLU A 394 2.45 -6.23 1.44
C GLU A 394 3.21 -4.91 1.34
N ILE A 395 3.78 -4.63 0.17
CA ILE A 395 4.69 -3.50 -0.04
C ILE A 395 3.93 -2.30 -0.60
N ASN A 396 4.07 -1.17 0.08
CA ASN A 396 3.42 0.12 -0.23
C ASN A 396 4.50 1.17 -0.54
N VAL A 397 5.05 1.15 -1.75
CA VAL A 397 6.27 1.90 -2.10
C VAL A 397 6.10 3.40 -1.92
N ILE A 398 4.98 3.94 -2.41
CA ILE A 398 4.72 5.39 -2.34
C ILE A 398 4.46 5.83 -0.91
N SER A 399 3.69 5.06 -0.14
CA SER A 399 3.47 5.32 1.29
C SER A 399 4.79 5.46 2.04
N ASN A 400 5.73 4.53 1.83
CA ASN A 400 7.03 4.56 2.50
C ASN A 400 7.87 5.81 2.16
N VAL A 401 7.75 6.36 0.94
CA VAL A 401 8.35 7.65 0.56
C VAL A 401 7.61 8.82 1.21
N VAL A 402 6.28 8.84 1.11
CA VAL A 402 5.45 9.93 1.63
C VAL A 402 5.56 10.04 3.14
N LEU A 403 5.57 8.91 3.85
CA LEU A 403 5.70 8.84 5.31
C LEU A 403 7.16 8.88 5.80
N LYS A 404 8.12 9.25 4.92
CA LYS A 404 9.51 9.54 5.27
C LYS A 404 10.31 8.37 5.83
N LEU A 405 10.01 7.15 5.42
CA LEU A 405 10.91 6.03 5.69
C LEU A 405 12.15 6.06 4.77
N LEU A 406 12.05 6.73 3.63
CA LEU A 406 13.17 6.98 2.71
C LEU A 406 12.89 8.23 1.85
N ASP A 407 13.95 8.84 1.32
CA ASP A 407 13.88 10.04 0.46
C ASP A 407 14.00 9.69 -1.03
N ASP A 408 14.76 8.67 -1.38
CA ASP A 408 14.99 8.23 -2.76
C ASP A 408 14.48 6.80 -2.94
N VAL A 409 13.49 6.62 -3.77
CA VAL A 409 12.82 5.33 -3.96
C VAL A 409 13.76 4.21 -4.43
N ARG A 410 14.89 4.55 -5.05
CA ARG A 410 15.91 3.57 -5.46
C ARG A 410 16.60 2.87 -4.28
N ASN A 411 16.48 3.44 -3.07
CA ASN A 411 16.99 2.85 -1.83
C ASN A 411 15.93 2.00 -1.09
N HIS A 412 14.76 1.79 -1.70
CA HIS A 412 13.71 0.99 -1.08
C HIS A 412 14.15 -0.47 -0.90
N PRO A 413 13.94 -1.07 0.29
CA PRO A 413 14.32 -2.47 0.55
C PRO A 413 13.69 -3.49 -0.40
N LEU A 414 12.58 -3.14 -1.04
CA LEU A 414 11.94 -3.94 -2.07
C LEU A 414 12.91 -4.40 -3.18
N ALA A 415 13.90 -3.59 -3.56
CA ALA A 415 14.92 -4.00 -4.54
C ALA A 415 15.61 -5.31 -4.14
N GLY A 416 15.98 -5.41 -2.86
CA GLY A 416 16.58 -6.63 -2.30
C GLY A 416 15.59 -7.78 -2.19
N PHE A 417 14.32 -7.51 -1.88
CA PHE A 417 13.27 -8.53 -1.82
C PHE A 417 12.98 -9.14 -3.19
N LEU A 418 12.92 -8.31 -4.24
CA LEU A 418 12.77 -8.76 -5.62
C LEU A 418 13.96 -9.61 -6.08
N ALA A 419 15.19 -9.19 -5.76
CA ALA A 419 16.41 -9.91 -6.11
C ALA A 419 16.52 -11.28 -5.41
N GLN A 420 15.93 -11.44 -4.22
CA GLN A 420 15.94 -12.67 -3.45
C GLN A 420 14.72 -13.57 -3.69
N ASP A 421 13.82 -13.18 -4.58
CA ASP A 421 12.56 -13.89 -4.84
C ASP A 421 11.76 -14.10 -3.54
N LEU A 422 11.60 -13.02 -2.75
CA LEU A 422 10.67 -13.04 -1.62
C LEU A 422 9.22 -12.90 -2.11
N PRO A 423 8.24 -13.46 -1.40
CA PRO A 423 6.84 -13.39 -1.79
C PRO A 423 6.26 -11.97 -1.59
N VAL A 424 6.41 -11.12 -2.57
CA VAL A 424 5.94 -9.72 -2.56
C VAL A 424 4.54 -9.62 -3.17
N VAL A 425 3.67 -8.88 -2.50
CA VAL A 425 2.40 -8.35 -3.01
C VAL A 425 2.51 -6.83 -3.01
N LEU A 426 2.28 -6.21 -4.17
CA LEU A 426 2.30 -4.76 -4.28
C LEU A 426 0.92 -4.21 -3.91
N SER A 427 0.89 -3.18 -3.09
CA SER A 427 -0.31 -2.48 -2.62
C SER A 427 -0.07 -0.97 -2.55
N SER A 428 -1.04 -0.20 -2.08
CA SER A 428 -1.01 1.26 -2.19
C SER A 428 -1.30 2.02 -0.90
N ASP A 429 -1.75 1.34 0.16
CA ASP A 429 -2.05 1.93 1.45
C ASP A 429 -3.20 2.97 1.39
N ASP A 430 -2.89 4.27 1.38
CA ASP A 430 -3.84 5.40 1.36
C ASP A 430 -3.63 6.29 0.11
N PRO A 431 -3.74 5.76 -1.11
CA PRO A 431 -3.34 6.46 -2.34
C PRO A 431 -4.05 7.79 -2.55
N GLY A 432 -5.31 7.94 -2.11
CA GLY A 432 -6.06 9.17 -2.22
C GLY A 432 -5.46 10.32 -1.41
N VAL A 433 -4.87 10.04 -0.25
CA VAL A 433 -4.30 11.05 0.65
C VAL A 433 -3.10 11.75 0.01
N TRP A 434 -2.36 11.06 -0.84
CA TRP A 434 -1.24 11.59 -1.63
C TRP A 434 -1.53 11.72 -3.12
N GLU A 435 -2.80 11.61 -3.51
CA GLU A 435 -3.30 11.86 -4.87
C GLU A 435 -2.68 10.94 -5.93
N ALA A 436 -2.46 9.69 -5.56
CA ALA A 436 -2.10 8.62 -6.47
C ALA A 436 -3.35 7.94 -7.08
N GLU A 437 -3.19 7.29 -8.22
CA GLU A 437 -4.17 6.28 -8.67
C GLU A 437 -4.15 5.09 -7.70
N PRO A 438 -5.25 4.34 -7.58
CA PRO A 438 -5.40 3.31 -6.55
C PRO A 438 -4.26 2.29 -6.45
N LEU A 439 -3.63 1.92 -7.59
CA LEU A 439 -2.50 1.00 -7.61
C LEU A 439 -1.50 1.24 -8.77
N SER A 440 -1.91 1.95 -9.82
CA SER A 440 -1.08 2.15 -11.01
C SER A 440 0.23 2.89 -10.72
N HIS A 441 0.22 3.86 -9.80
CA HIS A 441 1.44 4.58 -9.44
C HIS A 441 2.44 3.68 -8.73
N ASP A 442 2.00 2.80 -7.81
CA ASP A 442 2.89 1.87 -7.11
C ASP A 442 3.52 0.86 -8.07
N PHE A 443 2.76 0.35 -9.04
CA PHE A 443 3.31 -0.49 -10.11
C PHE A 443 4.35 0.25 -10.95
N TYR A 444 4.07 1.49 -11.35
CA TYR A 444 5.00 2.28 -12.15
C TYR A 444 6.28 2.62 -11.37
N VAL A 445 6.13 3.14 -10.15
CA VAL A 445 7.28 3.51 -9.30
C VAL A 445 8.13 2.27 -8.97
N THR A 446 7.49 1.15 -8.69
CA THR A 446 8.19 -0.13 -8.49
C THR A 446 8.97 -0.54 -9.74
N PHE A 447 8.34 -0.52 -10.91
CA PHE A 447 8.92 -1.05 -12.14
C PHE A 447 10.07 -0.18 -12.67
N VAL A 448 9.96 1.14 -12.55
CA VAL A 448 10.97 2.10 -13.07
C VAL A 448 11.97 2.51 -12.00
N GLY A 449 11.51 2.73 -10.76
CA GLY A 449 12.33 3.32 -9.70
C GLY A 449 13.08 2.31 -8.82
N VAL A 450 12.46 1.14 -8.57
CA VAL A 450 12.97 0.17 -7.60
C VAL A 450 13.55 -1.07 -8.25
N ALA A 451 12.83 -1.63 -9.22
CA ALA A 451 13.19 -2.89 -9.85
C ALA A 451 14.46 -2.75 -10.72
N SER A 452 15.20 -3.85 -10.86
CA SER A 452 16.35 -3.90 -11.76
C SER A 452 16.00 -3.39 -13.16
N ARG A 453 16.97 -2.75 -13.83
CA ARG A 453 16.88 -2.43 -15.26
C ARG A 453 16.46 -3.64 -16.10
N HIS A 454 16.88 -4.85 -15.70
CA HIS A 454 16.58 -6.12 -16.39
C HIS A 454 15.23 -6.71 -16.03
N SER A 455 14.55 -6.23 -14.99
CA SER A 455 13.19 -6.69 -14.67
C SER A 455 12.22 -6.26 -15.77
N ASP A 456 11.48 -7.21 -16.30
CA ASP A 456 10.65 -7.04 -17.49
C ASP A 456 9.17 -7.36 -17.23
N LEU A 457 8.39 -7.59 -18.27
CA LEU A 457 6.96 -7.91 -18.20
C LEU A 457 6.65 -9.06 -17.23
N ARG A 458 7.59 -10.02 -17.07
CA ARG A 458 7.44 -11.15 -16.13
C ARG A 458 7.30 -10.68 -14.68
N LEU A 459 8.06 -9.65 -14.27
CA LEU A 459 7.91 -9.07 -12.95
C LEU A 459 6.51 -8.46 -12.76
N LEU A 460 6.01 -7.68 -13.72
CA LEU A 460 4.67 -7.07 -13.64
C LEU A 460 3.58 -8.15 -13.52
N LYS A 461 3.66 -9.21 -14.34
CA LYS A 461 2.76 -10.36 -14.27
C LYS A 461 2.83 -11.07 -12.92
N LYS A 462 4.05 -11.30 -12.42
CA LYS A 462 4.28 -11.98 -11.14
C LYS A 462 3.71 -11.22 -9.96
N LEU A 463 3.92 -9.89 -9.88
CA LEU A 463 3.34 -9.05 -8.83
C LEU A 463 1.81 -9.11 -8.84
N ALA A 464 1.19 -9.02 -10.00
CA ALA A 464 -0.26 -9.16 -10.12
C ALA A 464 -0.74 -10.55 -9.69
N LEU A 465 -0.09 -11.62 -10.16
CA LEU A 465 -0.41 -13.01 -9.79
C LEU A 465 -0.21 -13.27 -8.30
N ASN A 466 0.84 -12.72 -7.69
CA ASN A 466 1.06 -12.88 -6.25
C ASN A 466 -0.14 -12.34 -5.45
N SER A 467 -0.73 -11.20 -5.83
CA SER A 467 -1.93 -10.69 -5.16
C SER A 467 -3.14 -11.65 -5.27
N LEU A 468 -3.18 -12.46 -6.35
CA LEU A 468 -4.22 -13.46 -6.55
C LEU A 468 -3.94 -14.78 -5.81
N TYR A 469 -2.70 -15.09 -5.52
CA TYR A 469 -2.34 -16.29 -4.76
C TYR A 469 -2.38 -16.07 -3.24
N TYR A 470 -2.03 -14.86 -2.77
CA TYR A 470 -1.91 -14.56 -1.35
C TYR A 470 -3.15 -13.91 -0.72
N ASN A 471 -4.23 -13.71 -1.46
CA ASN A 471 -5.51 -13.23 -0.93
C ASN A 471 -6.31 -14.33 -0.20
N THR A 472 -7.42 -13.95 0.43
CA THR A 472 -8.32 -14.85 1.16
C THR A 472 -9.59 -15.22 0.38
N TYR A 473 -9.67 -14.89 -0.91
CA TYR A 473 -10.80 -15.30 -1.76
C TYR A 473 -10.87 -16.83 -1.88
N PRO A 474 -12.04 -17.46 -1.68
CA PRO A 474 -12.12 -18.92 -1.59
C PRO A 474 -11.89 -19.64 -2.92
N HIS A 475 -12.14 -18.99 -4.06
CA HIS A 475 -12.03 -19.57 -5.40
C HIS A 475 -10.92 -18.87 -6.21
N LYS A 476 -9.68 -18.99 -5.74
CA LYS A 476 -8.53 -18.32 -6.37
C LYS A 476 -8.29 -18.74 -7.81
N ASP A 477 -8.62 -19.97 -8.16
CA ASP A 477 -8.61 -20.51 -9.53
C ASP A 477 -9.45 -19.69 -10.49
N LYS A 478 -10.64 -19.22 -10.05
CA LYS A 478 -11.50 -18.35 -10.86
C LYS A 478 -10.90 -16.96 -11.06
N LEU A 479 -10.27 -16.39 -10.01
CA LEU A 479 -9.56 -15.12 -10.09
C LEU A 479 -8.40 -15.20 -11.09
N VAL A 480 -7.58 -16.25 -10.98
CA VAL A 480 -6.43 -16.45 -11.85
C VAL A 480 -6.89 -16.67 -13.30
N HIS A 481 -7.95 -17.47 -13.51
CA HIS A 481 -8.49 -17.69 -14.86
C HIS A 481 -8.96 -16.38 -15.51
N GLU A 482 -9.74 -15.58 -14.80
CA GLU A 482 -10.20 -14.28 -15.33
C GLU A 482 -9.02 -13.31 -15.54
N PHE A 483 -8.03 -13.32 -14.65
CA PHE A 483 -6.82 -12.54 -14.83
C PHE A 483 -6.10 -12.90 -16.14
N GLU A 484 -5.91 -14.17 -16.45
CA GLU A 484 -5.25 -14.60 -17.70
C GLU A 484 -6.03 -14.17 -18.95
N ILE A 485 -7.37 -14.15 -18.90
CA ILE A 485 -8.20 -13.62 -19.98
C ILE A 485 -7.96 -12.12 -20.16
N ARG A 486 -7.95 -11.33 -19.07
CA ARG A 486 -7.69 -9.89 -19.12
C ARG A 486 -6.26 -9.60 -19.52
N TRP A 487 -5.32 -10.39 -19.04
CA TRP A 487 -3.91 -10.30 -19.39
C TRP A 487 -3.70 -10.49 -20.90
N THR A 488 -4.32 -11.50 -21.48
CA THR A 488 -4.26 -11.74 -22.92
C THR A 488 -4.80 -10.55 -23.73
N ARG A 489 -5.92 -9.96 -23.30
CA ARG A 489 -6.48 -8.77 -23.94
C ARG A 489 -5.54 -7.55 -23.81
N PHE A 490 -4.94 -7.38 -22.66
CA PHE A 490 -3.94 -6.33 -22.43
C PHE A 490 -2.73 -6.51 -23.38
N ILE A 491 -2.16 -7.70 -23.45
CA ILE A 491 -1.05 -8.02 -24.36
C ILE A 491 -1.41 -7.72 -25.82
N ASP A 492 -2.57 -8.15 -26.24
CA ASP A 492 -3.10 -7.87 -27.59
C ASP A 492 -3.19 -6.36 -27.88
N SER A 493 -3.67 -5.57 -26.91
CA SER A 493 -3.77 -4.12 -27.03
C SER A 493 -2.39 -3.47 -27.14
N VAL A 494 -1.41 -3.92 -26.36
CA VAL A 494 -0.03 -3.43 -26.42
C VAL A 494 0.57 -3.71 -27.79
N VAL A 495 0.46 -4.92 -28.30
CA VAL A 495 1.04 -5.35 -29.60
C VAL A 495 0.39 -4.60 -30.77
N LYS A 496 -0.91 -4.31 -30.68
CA LYS A 496 -1.66 -3.57 -31.70
C LYS A 496 -1.53 -2.03 -31.60
N HIS A 497 -0.73 -1.54 -30.65
CA HIS A 497 -0.58 -0.10 -30.36
C HIS A 497 -1.92 0.61 -30.08
N GLN A 498 -2.85 -0.05 -29.38
CA GLN A 498 -4.17 0.46 -28.98
C GLN A 498 -4.13 1.05 -27.55
N TRP A 499 -3.17 1.99 -27.32
CA TRP A 499 -2.91 2.60 -26.01
C TRP A 499 -2.36 4.02 -26.14
#